data_0ba58f266b26250a9b1d0bf82075abb3
#
_entry.id   0ba58f266b26250a9b1d0bf82075abb3
#
_cell.length_a   1.000
_cell.length_b   1.000
_cell.length_c   1.000
_cell.angle_alpha   90.00
_cell.angle_beta   90.00
_cell.angle_gamma   90.00
#
_symmetry.space_group_name_H-M   'P 1'
#
loop_
_entity.id
_entity.type
_entity.pdbx_description
1 polymer ?
#
loop_
_entity_poly.entity_id
_entity_poly.type
_entity_poly.pdbx_seq_one_letter_code
_entity_poly.pdbx_strand_id
1 'polypeptide(L)'
;MKNRPVLIGIGSLQQKGSFHEVDEALILMEQATLSAIEDTENPSIVNYIDEVQIPKGFWSYRDPGKWIAEKHGFSHAKTSVTKIGVLQQNLINSACDKIINGDIRASLIVGGEARHKIIQALKEGLTFEEMKLTVNPDQYVKAKEDLYIPEEIEALGMMAVGYYAIIESAMRFKHQRSLKDHEIFLGNYYERFSQIAKDNPHAWNQNTFSADDIRNPTVKNQRIAYPYNKLHNSSWNVNQASALILCSEELADQLNVPKNKRVYPLVSSETNHMIAVIQRPDLTKPVGLHLAAEYLLETAKSHNIQPSLFELYSCFPIAVQLFAEALNISDKTDKTVTGGMPFAGGPLNNYMIHATAQVLEKIRKDPAEIGLITGVSGLMTKQALAIWGKDPV
;
A
#
# COMPACT_ATOMS: atom_id res chain seq x y z
N MET A 1 -17.63 19.85 -11.44
CA MET A 1 -17.81 18.59 -12.19
C MET A 1 -18.97 17.81 -11.57
N LYS A 2 -19.91 17.27 -12.36
CA LYS A 2 -21.10 16.56 -11.86
C LYS A 2 -20.67 15.28 -11.22
N ASN A 3 -19.81 14.58 -11.14
CA ASN A 3 -19.44 13.30 -10.52
C ASN A 3 -17.99 13.32 -10.00
N ARG A 4 -17.61 14.36 -9.26
CA ARG A 4 -16.27 14.42 -8.68
C ARG A 4 -16.09 13.29 -7.67
N PRO A 5 -15.05 12.45 -7.78
CA PRO A 5 -14.78 11.42 -6.79
C PRO A 5 -14.27 12.02 -5.49
N VAL A 6 -14.76 11.49 -4.40
CA VAL A 6 -14.36 11.86 -3.05
C VAL A 6 -14.28 10.60 -2.18
N LEU A 7 -13.25 10.51 -1.38
CA LEU A 7 -13.15 9.48 -0.35
C LEU A 7 -13.87 9.96 0.91
N ILE A 8 -14.73 9.12 1.46
CA ILE A 8 -15.61 9.44 2.58
C ILE A 8 -15.48 8.49 3.76
N GLY A 9 -15.05 7.25 3.55
CA GLY A 9 -14.96 6.25 4.60
C GLY A 9 -13.59 5.59 4.64
N ILE A 10 -13.04 5.43 5.83
CA ILE A 10 -11.75 4.79 6.12
C ILE A 10 -11.96 3.76 7.22
N GLY A 11 -11.47 2.55 7.01
CA GLY A 11 -11.37 1.52 8.04
C GLY A 11 -9.97 0.92 8.04
N SER A 12 -9.36 0.84 9.21
CA SER A 12 -8.06 0.20 9.39
C SER A 12 -8.00 -0.50 10.73
N LEU A 13 -7.47 -1.71 10.76
CA LEU A 13 -7.29 -2.44 12.00
C LEU A 13 -6.08 -3.38 11.94
N GLN A 14 -5.62 -3.76 13.12
CA GLN A 14 -4.63 -4.81 13.32
C GLN A 14 -4.96 -5.63 14.55
N GLN A 15 -4.60 -6.90 14.53
CA GLN A 15 -4.77 -7.80 15.67
C GLN A 15 -3.48 -8.50 16.00
N LYS A 16 -3.10 -8.48 17.27
CA LYS A 16 -1.95 -9.18 17.84
C LYS A 16 -2.44 -10.07 18.97
N GLY A 17 -1.88 -11.27 19.08
CA GLY A 17 -2.26 -12.22 20.12
C GLY A 17 -1.90 -13.65 19.74
N SER A 18 -2.36 -14.60 20.55
CA SER A 18 -2.31 -16.03 20.27
C SER A 18 -3.25 -16.42 19.11
N PHE A 19 -3.18 -17.66 18.67
CA PHE A 19 -4.01 -18.17 17.58
C PHE A 19 -5.52 -17.94 17.80
N HIS A 20 -6.01 -18.14 19.02
CA HIS A 20 -7.44 -18.01 19.35
C HIS A 20 -7.91 -16.56 19.56
N GLU A 21 -6.99 -15.62 19.74
CA GLU A 21 -7.30 -14.20 19.98
C GLU A 21 -7.32 -13.35 18.71
N VAL A 22 -6.92 -13.93 17.57
CA VAL A 22 -6.82 -13.20 16.30
C VAL A 22 -7.69 -13.88 15.22
N ASP A 23 -8.24 -13.06 14.35
CA ASP A 23 -9.12 -13.51 13.27
C ASP A 23 -8.37 -13.89 12.00
N GLU A 24 -9.05 -14.60 11.10
CA GLU A 24 -8.58 -14.83 9.74
C GLU A 24 -8.77 -13.58 8.85
N ALA A 25 -8.12 -13.55 7.69
CA ALA A 25 -8.10 -12.37 6.81
C ALA A 25 -9.52 -11.94 6.36
N LEU A 26 -10.43 -12.88 6.14
CA LEU A 26 -11.82 -12.59 5.76
C LEU A 26 -12.53 -11.75 6.83
N ILE A 27 -12.41 -12.14 8.08
CA ILE A 27 -13.04 -11.43 9.22
C ILE A 27 -12.38 -10.07 9.44
N LEU A 28 -11.05 -9.97 9.28
CA LEU A 28 -10.37 -8.67 9.33
C LEU A 28 -10.86 -7.72 8.23
N MET A 29 -11.04 -8.21 7.00
CA MET A 29 -11.59 -7.41 5.89
C MET A 29 -13.02 -6.98 6.17
N GLU A 30 -13.84 -7.84 6.74
CA GLU A 30 -15.21 -7.50 7.18
C GLU A 30 -15.19 -6.37 8.22
N GLN A 31 -14.36 -6.50 9.26
CA GLN A 31 -14.24 -5.49 10.33
C GLN A 31 -13.74 -4.15 9.77
N ALA A 32 -12.77 -4.17 8.86
CA ALA A 32 -12.32 -2.96 8.17
C ALA A 32 -13.44 -2.31 7.34
N THR A 33 -14.25 -3.12 6.67
CA THR A 33 -15.42 -2.63 5.91
C THR A 33 -16.44 -1.95 6.82
N LEU A 34 -16.80 -2.59 7.94
CA LEU A 34 -17.73 -2.01 8.91
C LEU A 34 -17.20 -0.70 9.50
N SER A 35 -15.91 -0.65 9.84
CA SER A 35 -15.28 0.59 10.31
C SER A 35 -15.31 1.69 9.25
N ALA A 36 -15.09 1.35 7.96
CA ALA A 36 -15.17 2.34 6.87
C ALA A 36 -16.61 2.86 6.66
N ILE A 37 -17.62 1.99 6.80
CA ILE A 37 -19.04 2.38 6.74
C ILE A 37 -19.37 3.32 7.91
N GLU A 38 -18.99 2.97 9.12
CA GLU A 38 -19.20 3.79 10.31
C GLU A 38 -18.52 5.16 10.19
N ASP A 39 -17.30 5.20 9.65
CA ASP A 39 -16.53 6.41 9.45
C ASP A 39 -17.20 7.41 8.50
N THR A 40 -18.10 6.97 7.61
CA THR A 40 -18.91 7.88 6.76
C THR A 40 -19.96 8.66 7.55
N GLU A 41 -20.25 8.28 8.80
CA GLU A 41 -21.34 8.79 9.64
C GLU A 41 -22.75 8.61 9.04
N ASN A 42 -22.87 7.86 7.94
CA ASN A 42 -24.16 7.52 7.34
C ASN A 42 -24.19 6.06 6.85
N PRO A 43 -24.76 5.12 7.62
CA PRO A 43 -24.78 3.70 7.25
C PRO A 43 -25.60 3.42 5.97
N SER A 44 -26.43 4.37 5.50
CA SER A 44 -27.17 4.20 4.24
C SER A 44 -26.28 4.14 3.02
N ILE A 45 -24.97 4.47 3.14
CA ILE A 45 -23.99 4.31 2.06
C ILE A 45 -23.99 2.89 1.47
N VAL A 46 -24.32 1.87 2.26
CA VAL A 46 -24.40 0.47 1.80
C VAL A 46 -25.37 0.28 0.63
N ASN A 47 -26.43 1.10 0.52
CA ASN A 47 -27.39 1.04 -0.58
C ASN A 47 -26.84 1.57 -1.90
N TYR A 48 -25.67 2.17 -1.88
CA TYR A 48 -25.03 2.85 -3.02
C TYR A 48 -23.68 2.25 -3.40
N ILE A 49 -23.17 1.27 -2.63
CA ILE A 49 -21.95 0.54 -2.99
C ILE A 49 -22.27 -0.36 -4.18
N ASP A 50 -21.89 0.07 -5.38
CA ASP A 50 -22.13 -0.65 -6.62
C ASP A 50 -20.97 -1.60 -6.99
N GLU A 51 -19.80 -1.41 -6.35
CA GLU A 51 -18.60 -2.20 -6.61
C GLU A 51 -17.81 -2.49 -5.32
N VAL A 52 -17.28 -3.74 -5.22
CA VAL A 52 -16.31 -4.14 -4.21
C VAL A 52 -15.04 -4.64 -4.89
N GLN A 53 -13.92 -4.02 -4.61
CA GLN A 53 -12.61 -4.36 -5.17
C GLN A 53 -11.70 -4.93 -4.08
N ILE A 54 -11.16 -6.12 -4.32
CA ILE A 54 -10.32 -6.86 -3.37
C ILE A 54 -8.90 -7.05 -3.92
N PRO A 55 -7.86 -6.43 -3.35
CA PRO A 55 -6.49 -6.81 -3.66
C PRO A 55 -6.19 -8.20 -3.08
N LYS A 56 -5.79 -9.15 -3.94
CA LYS A 56 -5.54 -10.55 -3.58
C LYS A 56 -4.37 -10.67 -2.60
N GLY A 57 -4.63 -11.28 -1.46
CA GLY A 57 -3.63 -11.67 -0.48
C GLY A 57 -3.11 -13.10 -0.65
N PHE A 58 -2.40 -13.62 0.37
CA PHE A 58 -1.94 -15.03 0.40
C PHE A 58 -3.04 -16.03 0.74
N TRP A 59 -4.16 -15.56 1.23
CA TRP A 59 -5.32 -16.38 1.58
C TRP A 59 -5.94 -17.07 0.33
N SER A 60 -6.76 -18.11 0.57
CA SER A 60 -7.31 -18.97 -0.48
C SER A 60 -8.74 -18.62 -0.93
N TYR A 61 -9.40 -17.65 -0.31
CA TYR A 61 -10.78 -17.27 -0.65
C TYR A 61 -10.94 -16.95 -2.14
N ARG A 62 -12.07 -17.35 -2.74
CA ARG A 62 -12.38 -16.99 -4.13
C ARG A 62 -12.88 -15.56 -4.24
N ASP A 63 -13.92 -15.23 -3.48
CA ASP A 63 -14.52 -13.89 -3.49
C ASP A 63 -14.90 -13.41 -2.08
N PRO A 64 -13.96 -12.79 -1.34
CA PRO A 64 -14.26 -12.15 -0.06
C PRO A 64 -15.26 -11.00 -0.19
N GLY A 65 -15.22 -10.27 -1.33
CA GLY A 65 -16.09 -9.13 -1.59
C GLY A 65 -17.56 -9.52 -1.66
N LYS A 66 -17.86 -10.63 -2.33
CA LYS A 66 -19.23 -11.15 -2.41
C LYS A 66 -19.77 -11.56 -1.04
N TRP A 67 -18.95 -12.27 -0.28
CA TRP A 67 -19.32 -12.69 1.07
C TRP A 67 -19.63 -11.49 1.99
N ILE A 68 -18.77 -10.45 1.96
CA ILE A 68 -18.99 -9.22 2.74
C ILE A 68 -20.27 -8.51 2.26
N ALA A 69 -20.46 -8.37 0.94
CA ALA A 69 -21.60 -7.67 0.36
C ALA A 69 -22.93 -8.35 0.70
N GLU A 70 -23.01 -9.68 0.64
CA GLU A 70 -24.20 -10.46 1.01
C GLU A 70 -24.53 -10.33 2.49
N LYS A 71 -23.50 -10.35 3.35
CA LYS A 71 -23.68 -10.29 4.81
C LYS A 71 -24.16 -8.91 5.28
N HIS A 72 -23.77 -7.84 4.57
CA HIS A 72 -24.01 -6.45 5.01
C HIS A 72 -24.96 -5.65 4.10
N GLY A 73 -25.75 -6.32 3.26
CA GLY A 73 -26.91 -5.73 2.61
C GLY A 73 -26.64 -4.99 1.30
N PHE A 74 -25.48 -5.19 0.67
CA PHE A 74 -25.15 -4.64 -0.65
C PHE A 74 -24.80 -5.72 -1.68
N SER A 75 -25.56 -6.81 -1.66
CA SER A 75 -25.40 -7.98 -2.54
C SER A 75 -25.54 -7.68 -4.03
N HIS A 76 -26.06 -6.50 -4.39
CA HIS A 76 -26.14 -6.00 -5.75
C HIS A 76 -24.78 -5.55 -6.30
N ALA A 77 -23.81 -5.26 -5.43
CA ALA A 77 -22.49 -4.81 -5.83
C ALA A 77 -21.76 -5.86 -6.67
N LYS A 78 -21.14 -5.42 -7.75
CA LYS A 78 -20.21 -6.25 -8.52
C LYS A 78 -18.90 -6.39 -7.79
N THR A 79 -18.29 -7.57 -7.88
CA THR A 79 -17.07 -7.88 -7.15
C THR A 79 -15.90 -8.14 -8.08
N SER A 80 -14.71 -7.68 -7.67
CA SER A 80 -13.47 -7.96 -8.36
C SER A 80 -12.37 -8.38 -7.40
N VAL A 81 -11.55 -9.34 -7.84
CA VAL A 81 -10.32 -9.73 -7.15
C VAL A 81 -9.12 -9.41 -8.03
N THR A 82 -8.29 -8.50 -7.55
CA THR A 82 -7.09 -8.03 -8.26
C THR A 82 -5.88 -8.83 -7.81
N LYS A 83 -5.28 -9.59 -8.73
CA LYS A 83 -4.13 -10.46 -8.45
C LYS A 83 -2.86 -9.65 -8.21
N ILE A 84 -1.90 -10.28 -7.52
CA ILE A 84 -0.54 -9.75 -7.35
C ILE A 84 0.07 -9.51 -8.73
N GLY A 85 0.79 -8.39 -8.88
CA GLY A 85 1.35 -7.95 -10.16
C GLY A 85 0.62 -6.76 -10.77
N VAL A 86 -0.56 -6.40 -10.24
CA VAL A 86 -1.27 -5.16 -10.58
C VAL A 86 -0.99 -4.13 -9.48
N LEU A 87 -0.84 -2.87 -9.86
CA LEU A 87 -0.69 -1.76 -8.90
C LEU A 87 -1.96 -1.61 -8.06
N GLN A 88 -1.82 -1.47 -6.76
CA GLN A 88 -2.97 -1.28 -5.87
C GLN A 88 -3.65 0.08 -6.09
N GLN A 89 -2.89 1.11 -6.51
CA GLN A 89 -3.45 2.40 -6.89
C GLN A 89 -4.44 2.29 -8.05
N ASN A 90 -4.28 1.30 -8.92
CA ASN A 90 -5.19 1.07 -10.03
C ASN A 90 -6.64 0.80 -9.57
N LEU A 91 -6.83 0.18 -8.39
CA LEU A 91 -8.16 -0.02 -7.82
C LEU A 91 -8.81 1.34 -7.50
N ILE A 92 -8.04 2.25 -6.92
CA ILE A 92 -8.51 3.61 -6.57
C ILE A 92 -8.79 4.41 -7.85
N ASN A 93 -7.85 4.41 -8.80
CA ASN A 93 -8.01 5.13 -10.06
C ASN A 93 -9.21 4.62 -10.86
N SER A 94 -9.38 3.29 -10.96
CA SER A 94 -10.53 2.67 -11.62
C SER A 94 -11.86 3.06 -10.96
N ALA A 95 -11.91 3.10 -9.62
CA ALA A 95 -13.10 3.57 -8.91
C ALA A 95 -13.39 5.05 -9.23
N CYS A 96 -12.36 5.92 -9.22
CA CYS A 96 -12.50 7.33 -9.57
C CYS A 96 -13.03 7.51 -11.00
N ASP A 97 -12.44 6.81 -11.97
CA ASP A 97 -12.86 6.89 -13.38
C ASP A 97 -14.33 6.46 -13.57
N LYS A 98 -14.73 5.36 -12.95
CA LYS A 98 -16.12 4.87 -13.01
C LYS A 98 -17.10 5.84 -12.35
N ILE A 99 -16.71 6.48 -11.24
CA ILE A 99 -17.52 7.52 -10.57
C ILE A 99 -17.65 8.74 -11.49
N ILE A 100 -16.54 9.23 -12.09
CA ILE A 100 -16.54 10.37 -13.01
C ILE A 100 -17.47 10.11 -14.20
N ASN A 101 -17.42 8.91 -14.75
CA ASN A 101 -18.25 8.50 -15.88
C ASN A 101 -19.73 8.25 -15.52
N GLY A 102 -20.04 8.12 -14.21
CA GLY A 102 -21.38 7.79 -13.71
C GLY A 102 -21.74 6.29 -13.86
N ASP A 103 -20.73 5.43 -14.04
CA ASP A 103 -20.90 3.99 -14.16
C ASP A 103 -21.24 3.34 -12.80
N ILE A 104 -20.75 3.93 -11.71
CA ILE A 104 -20.99 3.54 -10.33
C ILE A 104 -21.23 4.77 -9.43
N ARG A 105 -21.99 4.59 -8.35
CA ARG A 105 -22.24 5.65 -7.36
C ARG A 105 -21.19 5.65 -6.26
N ALA A 106 -20.83 4.46 -5.77
CA ALA A 106 -19.78 4.28 -4.77
C ALA A 106 -19.03 2.96 -4.99
N SER A 107 -17.76 2.94 -4.58
CA SER A 107 -16.89 1.76 -4.57
C SER A 107 -16.31 1.53 -3.18
N LEU A 108 -16.33 0.28 -2.73
CA LEU A 108 -15.59 -0.21 -1.58
C LEU A 108 -14.31 -0.90 -2.06
N ILE A 109 -13.16 -0.48 -1.57
CA ILE A 109 -11.87 -1.14 -1.78
C ILE A 109 -11.42 -1.68 -0.43
N VAL A 110 -11.28 -2.99 -0.29
CA VAL A 110 -10.90 -3.61 0.99
C VAL A 110 -9.96 -4.78 0.80
N GLY A 111 -8.93 -4.85 1.63
CA GLY A 111 -8.00 -5.96 1.65
C GLY A 111 -7.46 -6.23 3.05
N GLY A 112 -6.81 -7.38 3.20
CA GLY A 112 -6.25 -7.78 4.49
C GLY A 112 -5.37 -9.03 4.39
N GLU A 113 -4.53 -9.19 5.40
CA GLU A 113 -3.64 -10.34 5.61
C GLU A 113 -3.72 -10.83 7.05
N ALA A 114 -3.64 -12.15 7.23
CA ALA A 114 -3.64 -12.81 8.54
C ALA A 114 -2.48 -13.81 8.70
N ARG A 115 -1.31 -13.49 8.16
CA ARG A 115 -0.13 -14.37 8.28
C ARG A 115 0.35 -14.54 9.72
N HIS A 116 0.13 -13.54 10.57
CA HIS A 116 0.42 -13.68 12.00
C HIS A 116 -0.38 -14.84 12.62
N LYS A 117 -1.67 -14.98 12.31
CA LYS A 117 -2.51 -16.10 12.76
C LYS A 117 -1.93 -17.45 12.33
N ILE A 118 -1.50 -17.58 11.07
CA ILE A 118 -0.88 -18.80 10.55
C ILE A 118 0.39 -19.15 11.33
N ILE A 119 1.22 -18.15 11.63
CA ILE A 119 2.46 -18.36 12.42
C ILE A 119 2.14 -18.74 13.86
N GLN A 120 1.11 -18.17 14.49
CA GLN A 120 0.70 -18.60 15.84
C GLN A 120 0.19 -20.04 15.82
N ALA A 121 -0.62 -20.43 14.83
CA ALA A 121 -1.04 -21.83 14.67
C ALA A 121 0.18 -22.78 14.63
N LEU A 122 1.17 -22.47 13.80
CA LEU A 122 2.40 -23.28 13.68
C LEU A 122 3.17 -23.36 15.01
N LYS A 123 3.29 -22.26 15.76
CA LYS A 123 3.96 -22.24 17.05
C LYS A 123 3.24 -23.04 18.12
N GLU A 124 1.92 -23.07 18.08
CA GLU A 124 1.04 -23.77 19.02
C GLU A 124 0.78 -25.23 18.59
N GLY A 125 1.35 -25.67 17.47
CA GLY A 125 1.15 -27.03 16.91
C GLY A 125 -0.27 -27.27 16.40
N LEU A 126 -0.98 -26.18 16.01
CA LEU A 126 -2.36 -26.23 15.53
C LEU A 126 -2.40 -26.25 14.01
N THR A 127 -3.43 -26.87 13.45
CA THR A 127 -3.78 -26.77 12.04
C THR A 127 -4.81 -25.65 11.87
N PHE A 128 -4.59 -24.75 10.91
CA PHE A 128 -5.52 -23.70 10.56
C PHE A 128 -6.01 -23.89 9.12
N GLU A 129 -7.32 -23.95 8.94
CA GLU A 129 -7.97 -23.91 7.64
C GLU A 129 -8.80 -22.61 7.54
N GLU A 130 -8.62 -21.88 6.46
CA GLU A 130 -9.42 -20.71 6.15
C GLU A 130 -10.86 -21.10 5.77
N MET A 131 -11.80 -20.19 5.99
CA MET A 131 -13.19 -20.36 5.53
C MET A 131 -13.22 -20.63 4.02
N LYS A 132 -13.98 -21.63 3.61
CA LYS A 132 -14.10 -22.00 2.19
C LYS A 132 -15.18 -21.17 1.50
N LEU A 133 -14.76 -20.24 0.61
CA LEU A 133 -15.66 -19.53 -0.27
C LEU A 133 -15.63 -20.16 -1.67
N THR A 134 -16.79 -20.54 -2.18
CA THR A 134 -16.92 -21.30 -3.45
C THR A 134 -17.31 -20.41 -4.64
N VAL A 135 -17.89 -19.24 -4.39
CA VAL A 135 -18.32 -18.29 -5.41
C VAL A 135 -17.12 -17.57 -5.99
N ASN A 136 -17.07 -17.43 -7.30
CA ASN A 136 -16.05 -16.63 -7.98
C ASN A 136 -16.51 -15.17 -8.03
N PRO A 137 -15.58 -14.20 -8.02
CA PRO A 137 -15.91 -12.80 -8.27
C PRO A 137 -16.41 -12.60 -9.72
N ASP A 138 -17.13 -11.50 -9.92
CA ASP A 138 -17.57 -11.11 -11.28
C ASP A 138 -16.37 -10.88 -12.20
N GLN A 139 -15.24 -10.41 -11.64
CA GLN A 139 -14.02 -10.16 -12.40
C GLN A 139 -12.74 -10.55 -11.64
N TYR A 140 -11.82 -11.21 -12.34
CA TYR A 140 -10.43 -11.32 -11.94
C TYR A 140 -9.56 -10.34 -12.74
N VAL A 141 -8.94 -9.39 -12.04
CA VAL A 141 -7.95 -8.48 -12.64
C VAL A 141 -6.57 -9.09 -12.51
N LYS A 142 -5.83 -9.19 -13.62
CA LYS A 142 -4.50 -9.83 -13.70
C LYS A 142 -3.50 -8.88 -14.35
N ALA A 143 -2.23 -9.02 -13.98
CA ALA A 143 -1.14 -8.44 -14.76
C ALA A 143 -1.10 -9.06 -16.16
N LYS A 144 -0.71 -8.26 -17.16
CA LYS A 144 -0.57 -8.71 -18.54
C LYS A 144 0.75 -9.43 -18.78
N GLU A 145 1.78 -9.03 -18.02
CA GLU A 145 3.15 -9.52 -18.17
C GLU A 145 3.60 -10.27 -16.92
N ASP A 146 4.52 -11.22 -17.12
CA ASP A 146 5.21 -11.90 -16.03
C ASP A 146 6.20 -10.96 -15.33
N LEU A 147 6.41 -11.17 -14.01
CA LEU A 147 7.31 -10.34 -13.20
C LEU A 147 8.79 -10.68 -13.43
N TYR A 148 9.09 -11.88 -13.88
CA TYR A 148 10.44 -12.45 -14.03
C TYR A 148 10.57 -13.14 -15.37
N ILE A 149 11.80 -13.22 -15.86
CA ILE A 149 12.16 -14.11 -16.96
C ILE A 149 12.85 -15.38 -16.42
N PRO A 150 12.86 -16.50 -17.15
CA PRO A 150 13.43 -17.77 -16.69
C PRO A 150 14.88 -17.65 -16.22
N GLU A 151 15.71 -16.90 -16.92
CA GLU A 151 17.13 -16.69 -16.61
C GLU A 151 17.34 -15.99 -15.27
N GLU A 152 16.46 -15.05 -14.92
CA GLU A 152 16.47 -14.39 -13.61
C GLU A 152 16.07 -15.34 -12.50
N ILE A 153 15.04 -16.17 -12.73
CA ILE A 153 14.57 -17.18 -11.76
C ILE A 153 15.67 -18.21 -11.49
N GLU A 154 16.36 -18.66 -12.54
CA GLU A 154 17.48 -19.61 -12.41
C GLU A 154 18.64 -19.02 -11.58
N ALA A 155 18.98 -17.76 -11.82
CA ALA A 155 20.11 -17.09 -11.17
C ALA A 155 19.83 -16.65 -9.72
N LEU A 156 18.63 -16.11 -9.43
CA LEU A 156 18.31 -15.43 -8.17
C LEU A 156 17.09 -16.00 -7.45
N GLY A 157 16.36 -16.93 -8.07
CA GLY A 157 15.08 -17.41 -7.56
C GLY A 157 13.96 -16.36 -7.69
N MET A 158 12.85 -16.60 -6.97
CA MET A 158 11.65 -15.75 -7.04
C MET A 158 11.53 -14.74 -5.89
N MET A 159 12.51 -14.68 -4.98
CA MET A 159 12.45 -13.77 -3.85
C MET A 159 12.96 -12.38 -4.24
N ALA A 160 12.09 -11.40 -4.17
CA ALA A 160 12.37 -10.01 -4.58
C ALA A 160 13.61 -9.40 -3.92
N VAL A 161 13.97 -9.82 -2.71
CA VAL A 161 15.09 -9.26 -1.94
C VAL A 161 16.43 -9.30 -2.70
N GLY A 162 16.71 -10.36 -3.45
CA GLY A 162 17.94 -10.50 -4.24
C GLY A 162 18.03 -9.44 -5.35
N TYR A 163 16.94 -9.25 -6.05
CA TYR A 163 16.84 -8.24 -7.13
C TYR A 163 16.97 -6.81 -6.61
N TYR A 164 16.27 -6.50 -5.53
CA TYR A 164 16.38 -5.18 -4.90
C TYR A 164 17.78 -4.93 -4.32
N ALA A 165 18.46 -5.95 -3.81
CA ALA A 165 19.85 -5.85 -3.35
C ALA A 165 20.83 -5.52 -4.48
N ILE A 166 20.61 -6.02 -5.69
CA ILE A 166 21.39 -5.66 -6.88
C ILE A 166 21.15 -4.19 -7.23
N ILE A 167 19.89 -3.75 -7.26
CA ILE A 167 19.54 -2.34 -7.54
C ILE A 167 20.15 -1.42 -6.47
N GLU A 168 20.10 -1.81 -5.18
CA GLU A 168 20.73 -1.08 -4.07
C GLU A 168 22.26 -0.96 -4.25
N SER A 169 22.90 -2.04 -4.70
CA SER A 169 24.34 -2.04 -4.96
C SER A 169 24.72 -1.10 -6.11
N ALA A 170 23.89 -1.03 -7.16
CA ALA A 170 24.07 -0.06 -8.24
C ALA A 170 23.91 1.38 -7.73
N MET A 171 22.91 1.65 -6.88
CA MET A 171 22.71 2.96 -6.26
C MET A 171 23.88 3.36 -5.35
N ARG A 172 24.37 2.42 -4.53
CA ARG A 172 25.59 2.64 -3.73
C ARG A 172 26.77 3.08 -4.61
N PHE A 173 26.99 2.38 -5.72
CA PHE A 173 28.06 2.68 -6.67
C PHE A 173 27.89 4.08 -7.31
N LYS A 174 26.68 4.42 -7.75
CA LYS A 174 26.32 5.75 -8.27
C LYS A 174 26.70 6.86 -7.29
N HIS A 175 26.43 6.67 -6.01
CA HIS A 175 26.76 7.64 -4.96
C HIS A 175 28.19 7.53 -4.42
N GLN A 176 29.04 6.67 -5.00
CA GLN A 176 30.45 6.46 -4.61
C GLN A 176 30.63 6.13 -3.12
N ARG A 177 29.60 5.52 -2.47
CA ARG A 177 29.72 5.13 -1.08
C ARG A 177 30.54 3.85 -0.93
N SER A 178 31.43 3.81 0.09
CA SER A 178 32.06 2.55 0.48
C SER A 178 30.99 1.57 1.00
N LEU A 179 31.30 0.28 1.12
CA LEU A 179 30.36 -0.71 1.71
C LEU A 179 29.93 -0.30 3.11
N LYS A 180 30.88 0.15 3.94
CA LYS A 180 30.64 0.59 5.31
C LYS A 180 29.80 1.85 5.38
N ASP A 181 30.09 2.86 4.56
CA ASP A 181 29.33 4.12 4.57
C ASP A 181 27.90 3.90 4.09
N HIS A 182 27.71 2.95 3.18
CA HIS A 182 26.37 2.61 2.71
C HIS A 182 25.54 1.87 3.78
N GLU A 183 26.14 0.95 4.53
CA GLU A 183 25.48 0.32 5.68
C GLU A 183 25.09 1.35 6.78
N ILE A 184 25.97 2.32 7.04
CA ILE A 184 25.67 3.43 7.95
C ILE A 184 24.51 4.27 7.41
N PHE A 185 24.52 4.61 6.13
CA PHE A 185 23.45 5.36 5.48
C PHE A 185 22.09 4.62 5.62
N LEU A 186 22.03 3.33 5.31
CA LEU A 186 20.80 2.53 5.42
C LEU A 186 20.31 2.41 6.87
N GLY A 187 21.23 2.27 7.82
CA GLY A 187 20.91 2.24 9.25
C GLY A 187 20.24 3.54 9.70
N ASN A 188 20.85 4.68 9.43
CA ASN A 188 20.33 6.02 9.76
C ASN A 188 18.98 6.29 9.07
N TYR A 189 18.86 5.87 7.82
CA TYR A 189 17.65 6.05 7.02
C TYR A 189 16.45 5.35 7.66
N TYR A 190 16.62 4.10 8.11
CA TYR A 190 15.54 3.30 8.70
C TYR A 190 15.37 3.52 10.22
N GLU A 191 16.35 4.06 10.93
CA GLU A 191 16.16 4.52 12.29
C GLU A 191 15.03 5.55 12.37
N ARG A 192 15.00 6.52 11.41
CA ARG A 192 13.93 7.51 11.33
C ARG A 192 12.56 6.87 11.08
N PHE A 193 12.49 5.85 10.25
CA PHE A 193 11.27 5.08 10.00
C PHE A 193 10.75 4.42 11.28
N SER A 194 11.62 3.80 12.07
CA SER A 194 11.23 3.16 13.33
C SER A 194 10.76 4.19 14.39
N GLN A 195 11.35 5.38 14.40
CA GLN A 195 10.91 6.48 15.28
C GLN A 195 9.50 6.95 14.92
N ILE A 196 9.17 7.07 13.63
CA ILE A 196 7.83 7.42 13.16
C ILE A 196 6.83 6.31 13.51
N ALA A 197 7.19 5.04 13.28
CA ALA A 197 6.35 3.89 13.61
C ALA A 197 6.00 3.81 15.08
N LYS A 198 6.91 4.22 15.98
CA LYS A 198 6.67 4.25 17.43
C LYS A 198 5.42 5.05 17.79
N ASP A 199 5.23 6.20 17.15
CA ASP A 199 4.15 7.13 17.45
C ASP A 199 2.88 6.85 16.60
N ASN A 200 2.93 5.85 15.73
CA ASN A 200 1.80 5.45 14.92
C ASN A 200 1.02 4.30 15.58
N PRO A 201 -0.23 4.52 16.05
CA PRO A 201 -1.03 3.47 16.70
C PRO A 201 -1.38 2.31 15.77
N HIS A 202 -1.32 2.51 14.45
CA HIS A 202 -1.59 1.49 13.44
C HIS A 202 -0.32 0.72 13.02
N ALA A 203 0.85 1.06 13.57
CA ALA A 203 2.09 0.35 13.24
C ALA A 203 2.14 -1.02 13.90
N TRP A 204 2.51 -2.04 13.11
CA TRP A 204 2.68 -3.40 13.59
C TRP A 204 3.79 -3.53 14.65
N ASN A 205 4.89 -2.84 14.46
CA ASN A 205 6.01 -2.81 15.39
C ASN A 205 6.33 -1.37 15.81
N GLN A 206 5.98 -1.03 17.03
CA GLN A 206 6.21 0.28 17.64
C GLN A 206 7.52 0.37 18.46
N ASN A 207 8.39 -0.63 18.35
CA ASN A 207 9.71 -0.55 18.95
C ASN A 207 10.62 0.39 18.14
N THR A 208 11.39 1.20 18.84
CA THR A 208 12.46 1.97 18.20
C THR A 208 13.72 1.12 18.07
N PHE A 209 14.40 1.30 16.94
CA PHE A 209 15.68 0.68 16.65
C PHE A 209 16.69 1.77 16.32
N SER A 210 17.89 1.67 16.90
CA SER A 210 19.00 2.52 16.50
C SER A 210 19.53 2.15 15.12
N ALA A 211 20.26 3.06 14.48
CA ALA A 211 20.94 2.78 13.24
C ALA A 211 21.84 1.54 13.34
N ASP A 212 22.48 1.33 14.49
CA ASP A 212 23.32 0.18 14.78
C ASP A 212 22.52 -1.12 14.89
N ASP A 213 21.34 -1.12 15.51
CA ASP A 213 20.45 -2.27 15.56
C ASP A 213 19.99 -2.71 14.16
N ILE A 214 19.78 -1.75 13.27
CA ILE A 214 19.29 -2.00 11.91
C ILE A 214 20.42 -2.51 11.02
N ARG A 215 21.58 -1.86 11.00
CA ARG A 215 22.68 -2.19 10.10
C ARG A 215 23.49 -3.42 10.49
N ASN A 216 23.58 -3.73 11.79
CA ASN A 216 24.37 -4.86 12.27
C ASN A 216 23.55 -6.17 12.26
N PRO A 217 24.01 -7.23 11.62
CA PRO A 217 23.31 -8.51 11.62
C PRO A 217 23.42 -9.18 13.00
N THR A 218 22.29 -9.70 13.47
CA THR A 218 22.16 -10.47 14.72
C THR A 218 21.28 -11.71 14.47
N VAL A 219 21.13 -12.57 15.49
CA VAL A 219 20.19 -13.71 15.41
C VAL A 219 18.75 -13.26 15.12
N LYS A 220 18.32 -12.13 15.63
CA LYS A 220 16.98 -11.56 15.41
C LYS A 220 16.89 -10.69 14.16
N ASN A 221 18.01 -10.11 13.73
CA ASN A 221 18.13 -9.25 12.56
C ASN A 221 19.13 -9.85 11.56
N GLN A 222 18.84 -11.07 11.07
CA GLN A 222 19.74 -11.82 10.19
C GLN A 222 19.96 -11.10 8.86
N ARG A 223 21.18 -11.23 8.29
CA ARG A 223 21.48 -10.87 6.92
C ARG A 223 20.67 -11.76 5.96
N ILE A 224 19.91 -11.16 5.05
CA ILE A 224 19.10 -11.90 4.07
C ILE A 224 19.77 -11.86 2.69
N ALA A 225 20.06 -10.67 2.19
CA ALA A 225 20.83 -10.43 0.97
C ALA A 225 21.60 -9.12 1.13
N TYR A 226 22.91 -9.11 0.92
CA TYR A 226 23.70 -7.90 1.10
C TYR A 226 23.17 -6.74 0.23
N PRO A 227 22.96 -5.51 0.78
CA PRO A 227 23.27 -5.07 2.15
C PRO A 227 22.16 -5.30 3.17
N TYR A 228 21.06 -5.94 2.84
CA TYR A 228 19.84 -6.00 3.63
C TYR A 228 19.88 -7.03 4.76
N ASN A 229 19.59 -6.58 5.97
CA ASN A 229 19.18 -7.39 7.10
C ASN A 229 17.65 -7.48 7.15
N LYS A 230 17.11 -8.30 8.05
CA LYS A 230 15.67 -8.48 8.23
C LYS A 230 14.92 -7.15 8.46
N LEU A 231 15.48 -6.23 9.24
CA LEU A 231 14.87 -4.92 9.54
C LEU A 231 14.86 -3.94 8.34
N HIS A 232 15.55 -4.26 7.25
CA HIS A 232 15.45 -3.52 6.00
C HIS A 232 14.30 -3.99 5.10
N ASN A 233 13.66 -5.11 5.43
CA ASN A 233 12.65 -5.75 4.58
C ASN A 233 11.25 -5.56 5.14
N SER A 234 10.27 -5.55 4.27
CA SER A 234 8.86 -5.51 4.63
C SER A 234 8.50 -6.60 5.64
N SER A 235 7.80 -6.23 6.72
CA SER A 235 7.29 -7.15 7.74
C SER A 235 5.93 -7.68 7.30
N TRP A 236 5.90 -8.83 6.64
CA TRP A 236 4.69 -9.41 6.06
C TRP A 236 3.92 -10.39 6.97
N ASN A 237 4.50 -10.70 8.14
CA ASN A 237 3.87 -11.58 9.14
C ASN A 237 2.96 -10.79 10.07
N VAL A 238 1.91 -10.22 9.50
CA VAL A 238 0.98 -9.31 10.15
C VAL A 238 -0.45 -9.84 10.08
N ASN A 239 -1.32 -9.35 10.97
CA ASN A 239 -2.77 -9.40 10.84
C ASN A 239 -3.25 -7.96 10.73
N GLN A 240 -3.45 -7.51 9.51
CA GLN A 240 -3.87 -6.13 9.19
C GLN A 240 -4.87 -6.13 8.05
N ALA A 241 -5.88 -5.28 8.15
CA ALA A 241 -6.83 -5.01 7.07
C ALA A 241 -7.13 -3.52 6.98
N SER A 242 -7.45 -3.06 5.78
CA SER A 242 -7.88 -1.68 5.54
C SER A 242 -8.93 -1.62 4.45
N ALA A 243 -9.85 -0.66 4.58
CA ALA A 243 -10.93 -0.40 3.64
C ALA A 243 -11.04 1.09 3.35
N LEU A 244 -11.40 1.41 2.11
CA LEU A 244 -11.66 2.76 1.62
C LEU A 244 -13.02 2.78 0.92
N ILE A 245 -13.84 3.80 1.18
CA ILE A 245 -15.09 4.04 0.45
C ILE A 245 -14.97 5.35 -0.32
N LEU A 246 -15.09 5.24 -1.65
CA LEU A 246 -15.13 6.37 -2.57
C LEU A 246 -16.55 6.49 -3.14
N CYS A 247 -17.01 7.72 -3.35
CA CYS A 247 -18.27 7.99 -4.03
C CYS A 247 -18.20 9.31 -4.82
N SER A 248 -19.29 9.69 -5.51
CA SER A 248 -19.39 11.03 -6.06
C SER A 248 -19.64 12.08 -4.95
N GLU A 249 -19.13 13.29 -5.13
CA GLU A 249 -19.38 14.39 -4.21
C GLU A 249 -20.88 14.68 -4.06
N GLU A 250 -21.65 14.52 -5.16
CA GLU A 250 -23.11 14.66 -5.13
C GLU A 250 -23.76 13.62 -4.20
N LEU A 251 -23.33 12.37 -4.25
CA LEU A 251 -23.81 11.34 -3.31
C LEU A 251 -23.39 11.65 -1.87
N ALA A 252 -22.17 12.10 -1.65
CA ALA A 252 -21.70 12.50 -0.32
C ALA A 252 -22.53 13.66 0.25
N ASP A 253 -22.98 14.61 -0.60
CA ASP A 253 -23.89 15.71 -0.21
C ASP A 253 -25.30 15.16 0.08
N GLN A 254 -25.83 14.27 -0.77
CA GLN A 254 -27.15 13.64 -0.58
C GLN A 254 -27.20 12.86 0.74
N LEU A 255 -26.14 12.17 1.11
CA LEU A 255 -26.03 11.41 2.35
C LEU A 255 -25.64 12.28 3.56
N ASN A 256 -25.42 13.57 3.37
CA ASN A 256 -24.96 14.48 4.41
C ASN A 256 -23.65 14.03 5.08
N VAL A 257 -22.75 13.37 4.34
CA VAL A 257 -21.44 13.02 4.87
C VAL A 257 -20.69 14.29 5.28
N PRO A 258 -20.19 14.40 6.52
CA PRO A 258 -19.54 15.61 6.99
C PRO A 258 -18.35 16.04 6.12
N LYS A 259 -18.17 17.33 5.90
CA LYS A 259 -17.07 17.85 5.08
C LYS A 259 -15.68 17.48 5.64
N ASN A 260 -15.54 17.39 6.97
CA ASN A 260 -14.29 16.96 7.61
C ASN A 260 -13.92 15.50 7.32
N LYS A 261 -14.86 14.65 6.92
CA LYS A 261 -14.62 13.26 6.49
C LYS A 261 -14.15 13.15 5.03
N ARG A 262 -14.35 14.17 4.22
CA ARG A 262 -14.08 14.12 2.78
C ARG A 262 -12.62 14.45 2.48
N VAL A 263 -11.98 13.66 1.63
CA VAL A 263 -10.64 13.90 1.08
C VAL A 263 -10.67 13.59 -0.41
N TYR A 264 -10.02 14.41 -1.21
CA TYR A 264 -10.10 14.34 -2.67
C TYR A 264 -8.81 13.79 -3.27
N PRO A 265 -8.89 12.87 -4.24
CA PRO A 265 -7.76 12.57 -5.10
C PRO A 265 -7.52 13.79 -6.02
N LEU A 266 -6.32 14.34 -5.98
CA LEU A 266 -5.98 15.56 -6.74
C LEU A 266 -5.26 15.24 -8.04
N VAL A 267 -4.21 14.43 -7.97
CA VAL A 267 -3.41 14.01 -9.12
C VAL A 267 -3.00 12.55 -8.93
N SER A 268 -3.04 11.77 -10.00
CA SER A 268 -2.55 10.40 -10.01
C SER A 268 -1.81 10.10 -11.30
N SER A 269 -0.76 9.29 -11.21
CA SER A 269 -0.03 8.75 -12.36
C SER A 269 0.36 7.30 -12.13
N GLU A 270 0.28 6.50 -13.19
CA GLU A 270 0.70 5.10 -13.20
C GLU A 270 1.56 4.82 -14.42
N THR A 271 2.59 4.01 -14.23
CA THR A 271 3.40 3.48 -15.33
C THR A 271 3.57 1.97 -15.20
N ASN A 272 3.66 1.32 -16.35
CA ASN A 272 3.95 -0.10 -16.48
C ASN A 272 5.03 -0.26 -17.55
N HIS A 273 6.27 -0.48 -17.11
CA HIS A 273 7.42 -0.68 -17.98
C HIS A 273 8.14 -1.97 -17.58
N MET A 274 7.56 -3.10 -17.97
CA MET A 274 8.03 -4.44 -17.65
C MET A 274 9.26 -4.81 -18.47
N ILE A 275 10.44 -4.43 -17.93
CA ILE A 275 11.74 -4.88 -18.43
C ILE A 275 12.41 -5.67 -17.31
N ALA A 276 12.90 -6.87 -17.62
CA ALA A 276 13.66 -7.69 -16.71
C ALA A 276 14.87 -6.92 -16.13
N VAL A 277 15.24 -7.18 -14.88
CA VAL A 277 16.32 -6.43 -14.20
C VAL A 277 17.62 -6.54 -14.97
N ILE A 278 17.94 -7.73 -15.49
CA ILE A 278 19.16 -7.98 -16.28
C ILE A 278 19.19 -7.27 -17.65
N GLN A 279 18.04 -6.80 -18.13
CA GLN A 279 17.92 -6.11 -19.42
C GLN A 279 17.96 -4.57 -19.28
N ARG A 280 17.98 -4.05 -18.05
CA ARG A 280 17.98 -2.60 -17.80
C ARG A 280 19.35 -2.01 -18.00
N PRO A 281 19.49 -0.97 -18.82
CA PRO A 281 20.79 -0.31 -19.02
C PRO A 281 21.25 0.46 -17.78
N ASP A 282 20.33 0.94 -16.96
CA ASP A 282 20.60 1.65 -15.70
C ASP A 282 19.58 1.21 -14.62
N LEU A 283 20.08 0.53 -13.59
CA LEU A 283 19.28 0.08 -12.47
C LEU A 283 18.86 1.21 -11.52
N THR A 284 19.60 2.33 -11.57
CA THR A 284 19.38 3.48 -10.67
C THR A 284 18.38 4.50 -11.23
N LYS A 285 17.91 4.28 -12.47
CA LYS A 285 17.01 5.20 -13.14
C LYS A 285 15.86 4.46 -13.85
N PRO A 286 14.88 3.91 -13.13
CA PRO A 286 13.72 3.30 -13.74
C PRO A 286 12.95 4.31 -14.60
N VAL A 287 12.91 4.11 -15.92
CA VAL A 287 12.32 5.06 -16.87
C VAL A 287 10.85 5.36 -16.56
N GLY A 288 10.07 4.32 -16.29
CA GLY A 288 8.65 4.48 -15.94
C GLY A 288 8.43 5.36 -14.71
N LEU A 289 9.28 5.20 -13.68
CA LEU A 289 9.22 6.03 -12.47
C LEU A 289 9.45 7.50 -12.79
N HIS A 290 10.49 7.82 -13.59
CA HIS A 290 10.81 9.21 -13.93
C HIS A 290 9.69 9.87 -14.75
N LEU A 291 9.10 9.16 -15.72
CA LEU A 291 7.95 9.66 -16.50
C LEU A 291 6.73 9.92 -15.63
N ALA A 292 6.41 8.99 -14.71
CA ALA A 292 5.30 9.15 -13.79
C ALA A 292 5.51 10.33 -12.82
N ALA A 293 6.73 10.49 -12.29
CA ALA A 293 7.08 11.58 -11.39
C ALA A 293 7.07 12.94 -12.11
N GLU A 294 7.62 13.03 -13.33
CA GLU A 294 7.61 14.25 -14.15
C GLU A 294 6.16 14.73 -14.41
N TYR A 295 5.30 13.82 -14.91
CA TYR A 295 3.89 14.12 -15.12
C TYR A 295 3.19 14.61 -13.84
N LEU A 296 3.40 13.90 -12.72
CA LEU A 296 2.78 14.25 -11.45
C LEU A 296 3.23 15.64 -10.97
N LEU A 297 4.54 15.91 -11.00
CA LEU A 297 5.13 17.18 -10.54
C LEU A 297 4.71 18.36 -11.42
N GLU A 298 4.68 18.20 -12.74
CA GLU A 298 4.22 19.24 -13.66
C GLU A 298 2.73 19.54 -13.45
N THR A 299 1.89 18.50 -13.31
CA THR A 299 0.46 18.65 -13.04
C THR A 299 0.23 19.32 -11.68
N ALA A 300 0.91 18.85 -10.63
CA ALA A 300 0.81 19.46 -9.31
C ALA A 300 1.21 20.94 -9.32
N LYS A 301 2.30 21.27 -10.02
CA LYS A 301 2.76 22.66 -10.17
C LYS A 301 1.74 23.54 -10.90
N SER A 302 1.10 23.04 -11.97
CA SER A 302 0.09 23.80 -12.72
C SER A 302 -1.15 24.16 -11.90
N HIS A 303 -1.44 23.37 -10.86
CA HIS A 303 -2.54 23.59 -9.91
C HIS A 303 -2.09 24.19 -8.56
N ASN A 304 -0.82 24.59 -8.41
CA ASN A 304 -0.23 25.10 -7.16
C ASN A 304 -0.33 24.09 -5.99
N ILE A 305 -0.27 22.81 -6.27
CA ILE A 305 -0.28 21.74 -5.28
C ILE A 305 1.13 21.46 -4.79
N GLN A 306 1.36 21.51 -3.47
CA GLN A 306 2.65 21.23 -2.85
C GLN A 306 2.46 20.16 -1.76
N PRO A 307 2.86 18.90 -2.00
CA PRO A 307 2.80 17.87 -0.98
C PRO A 307 3.68 18.19 0.23
N SER A 308 3.14 17.97 1.42
CA SER A 308 3.80 18.16 2.72
C SER A 308 3.98 16.83 3.47
N LEU A 309 3.13 15.84 3.22
CA LEU A 309 3.21 14.49 3.74
C LEU A 309 3.64 13.51 2.63
N PHE A 310 4.59 12.64 2.95
CA PHE A 310 5.08 11.66 1.98
C PHE A 310 4.97 10.25 2.57
N GLU A 311 4.38 9.35 1.81
CA GLU A 311 4.38 7.92 2.09
C GLU A 311 4.99 7.19 0.90
N LEU A 312 6.30 7.02 0.91
CA LEU A 312 7.01 6.34 -0.14
C LEU A 312 7.02 4.83 0.08
N TYR A 313 6.68 4.07 -0.94
CA TYR A 313 6.59 2.62 -0.87
C TYR A 313 7.91 1.99 -0.45
N SER A 314 7.92 1.34 0.69
CA SER A 314 9.14 0.98 1.44
C SER A 314 9.33 -0.52 1.58
N CYS A 315 9.03 -1.30 0.52
CA CYS A 315 9.29 -2.74 0.52
C CYS A 315 10.78 -3.05 0.78
N PHE A 316 11.67 -2.20 0.26
CA PHE A 316 13.12 -2.21 0.46
C PHE A 316 13.64 -0.76 0.47
N PRO A 317 14.79 -0.47 1.11
CA PRO A 317 15.35 0.89 1.17
C PRO A 317 15.54 1.54 -0.20
N ILE A 318 15.98 0.78 -1.20
CA ILE A 318 16.20 1.31 -2.55
C ILE A 318 14.92 1.81 -3.21
N ALA A 319 13.77 1.23 -2.95
CA ALA A 319 12.51 1.72 -3.50
C ALA A 319 12.23 3.14 -3.01
N VAL A 320 12.43 3.40 -1.71
CA VAL A 320 12.28 4.73 -1.12
C VAL A 320 13.27 5.74 -1.72
N GLN A 321 14.54 5.35 -1.90
CA GLN A 321 15.58 6.20 -2.48
C GLN A 321 15.23 6.59 -3.92
N LEU A 322 14.79 5.62 -4.73
CA LEU A 322 14.41 5.87 -6.14
C LEU A 322 13.23 6.82 -6.25
N PHE A 323 12.19 6.67 -5.41
CA PHE A 323 11.08 7.61 -5.37
C PHE A 323 11.51 8.99 -4.89
N ALA A 324 12.34 9.06 -3.84
CA ALA A 324 12.80 10.34 -3.30
C ALA A 324 13.63 11.12 -4.33
N GLU A 325 14.52 10.45 -5.07
CA GLU A 325 15.29 11.07 -6.15
C GLU A 325 14.38 11.54 -7.30
N ALA A 326 13.47 10.68 -7.79
CA ALA A 326 12.58 11.01 -8.90
C ALA A 326 11.62 12.17 -8.58
N LEU A 327 11.21 12.29 -7.31
CA LEU A 327 10.31 13.34 -6.82
C LEU A 327 11.04 14.57 -6.28
N ASN A 328 12.37 14.60 -6.33
CA ASN A 328 13.22 15.67 -5.76
C ASN A 328 12.93 15.95 -4.27
N ILE A 329 12.63 14.91 -3.48
CA ILE A 329 12.36 15.03 -2.05
C ILE A 329 13.67 15.17 -1.29
N SER A 330 13.81 16.25 -0.50
CA SER A 330 15.00 16.53 0.31
C SER A 330 15.29 15.42 1.31
N ASP A 331 16.58 15.11 1.54
CA ASP A 331 17.01 14.12 2.54
C ASP A 331 16.49 14.43 3.96
N LYS A 332 16.25 15.69 4.26
CA LYS A 332 15.72 16.14 5.56
C LYS A 332 14.21 15.91 5.76
N THR A 333 13.48 15.66 4.67
CA THR A 333 12.04 15.43 4.69
C THR A 333 11.76 13.99 5.09
N ASP A 334 10.76 13.76 5.95
CA ASP A 334 10.29 12.41 6.25
C ASP A 334 9.69 11.75 5.01
N LYS A 335 10.07 10.48 4.75
CA LYS A 335 9.64 9.71 3.59
C LYS A 335 8.48 8.78 3.89
N THR A 336 8.00 8.79 5.11
CA THR A 336 6.90 7.94 5.55
C THR A 336 6.05 8.65 6.60
N VAL A 337 4.75 8.44 6.53
CA VAL A 337 3.77 8.80 7.56
C VAL A 337 3.51 7.63 8.49
N THR A 338 3.62 6.40 7.95
CA THR A 338 3.29 5.17 8.66
C THR A 338 4.43 4.62 9.52
N GLY A 339 5.67 4.93 9.17
CA GLY A 339 6.89 4.28 9.65
C GLY A 339 7.40 3.19 8.70
N GLY A 340 6.76 3.03 7.53
CA GLY A 340 7.17 2.14 6.46
C GLY A 340 6.91 0.65 6.72
N MET A 341 6.96 -0.13 5.65
CA MET A 341 6.61 -1.56 5.67
C MET A 341 7.42 -2.43 6.65
N PRO A 342 8.69 -2.15 6.96
CA PRO A 342 9.43 -2.92 7.97
C PRO A 342 8.87 -2.79 9.39
N PHE A 343 8.31 -1.64 9.74
CA PHE A 343 7.83 -1.33 11.09
C PHE A 343 6.32 -1.19 11.15
N ALA A 344 5.71 -0.42 10.26
CA ALA A 344 4.24 -0.28 10.19
C ALA A 344 3.54 -1.59 9.82
N GLY A 345 4.25 -2.51 9.20
CA GLY A 345 3.72 -3.75 8.65
C GLY A 345 3.53 -3.67 7.14
N GLY A 346 3.65 -4.81 6.49
CA GLY A 346 3.49 -4.94 5.04
C GLY A 346 2.45 -6.01 4.72
N PRO A 347 1.14 -5.70 4.79
CA PRO A 347 0.09 -6.66 4.50
C PRO A 347 -0.03 -6.96 3.00
N LEU A 348 1.08 -7.40 2.40
CA LEU A 348 1.24 -7.81 1.00
C LEU A 348 0.56 -6.82 0.02
N ASN A 349 -0.47 -7.30 -0.68
CA ASN A 349 -1.17 -6.51 -1.72
C ASN A 349 -2.19 -5.51 -1.15
N ASN A 350 -2.20 -5.29 0.16
CA ASN A 350 -3.05 -4.30 0.83
C ASN A 350 -2.27 -3.10 1.40
N TYR A 351 -0.93 -3.09 1.30
CA TYR A 351 -0.15 -2.03 1.96
C TYR A 351 -0.52 -0.63 1.48
N MET A 352 -0.71 -0.44 0.19
CA MET A 352 -1.03 0.88 -0.35
C MET A 352 -2.40 1.39 0.11
N ILE A 353 -3.39 0.51 0.28
CA ILE A 353 -4.69 0.86 0.84
C ILE A 353 -4.53 1.28 2.31
N HIS A 354 -3.76 0.50 3.08
CA HIS A 354 -3.43 0.80 4.47
C HIS A 354 -2.66 2.13 4.62
N ALA A 355 -1.67 2.37 3.79
CA ALA A 355 -0.91 3.62 3.76
C ALA A 355 -1.77 4.82 3.38
N THR A 356 -2.63 4.66 2.36
CA THR A 356 -3.58 5.68 1.94
C THR A 356 -4.49 6.05 3.10
N ALA A 357 -5.11 5.07 3.78
CA ALA A 357 -5.96 5.31 4.94
C ALA A 357 -5.29 6.22 5.98
N GLN A 358 -4.03 5.94 6.35
CA GLN A 358 -3.31 6.70 7.36
C GLN A 358 -2.91 8.11 6.92
N VAL A 359 -2.51 8.28 5.66
CA VAL A 359 -2.23 9.62 5.11
C VAL A 359 -3.50 10.47 5.12
N LEU A 360 -4.64 9.89 4.71
CA LEU A 360 -5.92 10.61 4.66
C LEU A 360 -6.43 10.97 6.06
N GLU A 361 -6.19 10.15 7.08
CA GLU A 361 -6.46 10.50 8.47
C GLU A 361 -5.64 11.71 8.94
N LYS A 362 -4.39 11.86 8.50
CA LYS A 362 -3.58 13.05 8.79
C LYS A 362 -4.15 14.30 8.11
N ILE A 363 -4.52 14.19 6.82
CA ILE A 363 -5.16 15.29 6.07
C ILE A 363 -6.50 15.71 6.72
N ARG A 364 -7.26 14.75 7.25
CA ARG A 364 -8.51 15.07 7.98
C ARG A 364 -8.26 15.82 9.28
N LYS A 365 -7.15 15.52 9.97
CA LYS A 365 -6.76 16.19 11.22
C LYS A 365 -6.19 17.59 10.97
N ASP A 366 -5.41 17.75 9.91
CA ASP A 366 -4.88 19.04 9.47
C ASP A 366 -5.20 19.25 7.98
N PRO A 367 -6.25 20.05 7.68
CA PRO A 367 -6.69 20.30 6.30
C PRO A 367 -5.67 21.02 5.40
N ALA A 368 -4.64 21.65 5.98
CA ALA A 368 -3.56 22.27 5.21
C ALA A 368 -2.57 21.25 4.62
N GLU A 369 -2.57 20.03 5.15
CA GLU A 369 -1.69 18.97 4.68
C GLU A 369 -2.14 18.42 3.32
N ILE A 370 -1.14 18.16 2.47
CA ILE A 370 -1.31 17.49 1.17
C ILE A 370 -0.42 16.26 1.16
N GLY A 371 -1.01 15.09 0.94
CA GLY A 371 -0.32 13.81 1.00
C GLY A 371 0.08 13.29 -0.37
N LEU A 372 1.32 12.85 -0.53
CA LEU A 372 1.83 12.12 -1.69
C LEU A 372 2.11 10.67 -1.28
N ILE A 373 1.49 9.73 -1.97
CA ILE A 373 1.61 8.30 -1.73
C ILE A 373 2.16 7.62 -2.97
N THR A 374 3.07 6.68 -2.80
CA THR A 374 3.62 5.91 -3.92
C THR A 374 3.34 4.42 -3.78
N GLY A 375 3.32 3.72 -4.90
CA GLY A 375 3.12 2.28 -4.98
C GLY A 375 4.04 1.63 -5.99
N VAL A 376 4.39 0.37 -5.74
CA VAL A 376 5.21 -0.44 -6.64
C VAL A 376 4.55 -1.80 -6.85
N SER A 377 4.65 -2.29 -8.07
CA SER A 377 4.48 -3.71 -8.37
C SER A 377 5.63 -4.18 -9.28
N GLY A 378 5.96 -5.45 -9.17
CA GLY A 378 7.15 -5.99 -9.82
C GLY A 378 8.45 -5.52 -9.16
N LEU A 379 9.52 -5.52 -9.93
CA LEU A 379 10.87 -5.18 -9.48
C LEU A 379 11.23 -3.73 -9.89
N MET A 380 10.50 -2.75 -9.37
CA MET A 380 10.55 -1.37 -9.84
C MET A 380 10.22 -1.24 -11.34
N THR A 381 9.22 -2.00 -11.81
CA THR A 381 8.76 -2.01 -13.20
C THR A 381 7.38 -1.40 -13.39
N LYS A 382 6.62 -1.33 -12.31
CA LYS A 382 5.32 -0.65 -12.27
C LYS A 382 5.31 0.31 -11.10
N GLN A 383 5.00 1.56 -11.35
CA GLN A 383 4.97 2.59 -10.35
C GLN A 383 3.63 3.32 -10.38
N ALA A 384 3.15 3.70 -9.19
CA ALA A 384 2.01 4.56 -9.03
C ALA A 384 2.35 5.69 -8.06
N LEU A 385 1.84 6.86 -8.34
CA LEU A 385 1.97 8.04 -7.49
C LEU A 385 0.60 8.71 -7.41
N ALA A 386 0.19 9.14 -6.21
CA ALA A 386 -1.09 9.80 -6.00
C ALA A 386 -0.94 10.94 -5.00
N ILE A 387 -1.56 12.09 -5.30
CA ILE A 387 -1.64 13.25 -4.40
C ILE A 387 -3.07 13.39 -3.93
N TRP A 388 -3.22 13.62 -2.62
CA TRP A 388 -4.49 13.76 -1.94
C TRP A 388 -4.53 15.05 -1.12
N GLY A 389 -5.69 15.70 -1.07
CA GLY A 389 -5.88 16.92 -0.30
C GLY A 389 -7.32 17.14 0.12
N LYS A 390 -7.53 18.19 0.90
CA LYS A 390 -8.83 18.53 1.44
C LYS A 390 -9.72 19.26 0.46
N ASP A 391 -9.12 20.07 -0.40
CA ASP A 391 -9.80 20.89 -1.39
C ASP A 391 -9.62 20.29 -2.79
N PRO A 392 -10.69 20.11 -3.55
CA PRO A 392 -10.59 19.60 -4.93
C PRO A 392 -9.99 20.66 -5.86
N VAL A 393 -9.32 20.21 -6.90
CA VAL A 393 -8.75 21.05 -7.98
C VAL A 393 -9.66 21.07 -9.20
#